data_b8a73d572f2120a678140976d9be6604
#
_entry.id   b8a73d572f2120a678140976d9be6604
#
_cell.length_a   1.000
_cell.length_b   1.000
_cell.length_c   1.000
_cell.angle_alpha   90.00
_cell.angle_beta   90.00
_cell.angle_gamma   90.00
#
_symmetry.space_group_name_H-M   'P 1'
#
loop_
_entity.id
_entity.type
_entity.pdbx_description
1 polymer ?
#
loop_
_entity_poly.entity_id
_entity_poly.type
_entity_poly.pdbx_seq_one_letter_code
_entity_poly.pdbx_strand_id
1 'polypeptide(L)'
;MMAGPNLAGDNIQGERVTITISSFAGRSHSRFRRLCISVLKVSACWVGVACAEPCTTLAGNAIQGGILRGHTLPSATVTFADITVPVLPDGAFLLGLGRDMPRSNELTITTDETCVQQVAVAAREYRLQEITGVPQQTVTPSEEHLERIRAERAKVRTAKAQRLALDDGFRAVSDGFAWPVTGRISGVYGSQRIYNGTPGTPHYGVDVARPTGTPVTAPAAGRVTLAEPDLFYSGGTVILDHGYGLSSSFLHLSEVSVSVGDQLAPGDLIGAIGATGRATGPHLDWRMSWFNQRIDPQLLVPPMPD
;
A
#
# COMPACT_ATOMS: atom_id res chain seq x y z
N MET A 1 29.18 -18.43 46.37
CA MET A 1 29.18 -19.89 46.55
C MET A 1 28.12 -20.47 45.66
N MET A 2 28.49 -21.51 44.86
CA MET A 2 27.73 -22.40 43.97
C MET A 2 27.39 -21.75 42.60
N ALA A 3 28.09 -21.93 41.56
CA ALA A 3 28.57 -23.04 40.72
C ALA A 3 27.46 -23.60 39.83
N GLY A 4 27.66 -23.48 38.49
CA GLY A 4 26.91 -23.74 37.31
C GLY A 4 26.27 -25.14 37.14
N PRO A 5 25.85 -25.52 35.91
CA PRO A 5 26.81 -25.92 34.86
C PRO A 5 26.51 -25.46 33.42
N ASN A 6 27.59 -25.44 32.68
CA ASN A 6 27.75 -25.51 31.24
C ASN A 6 27.10 -26.75 30.63
N LEU A 7 26.45 -26.65 29.48
CA LEU A 7 26.30 -27.75 28.54
C LEU A 7 26.56 -27.31 27.11
N ALA A 8 27.37 -28.16 26.52
CA ALA A 8 28.07 -28.10 25.27
C ALA A 8 27.17 -28.06 24.01
N GLY A 9 27.81 -27.57 22.93
CA GLY A 9 27.26 -27.55 21.60
C GLY A 9 27.16 -28.92 20.92
N ASP A 10 26.24 -29.03 19.98
CA ASP A 10 26.18 -30.10 19.02
C ASP A 10 26.32 -29.56 17.60
N ASN A 11 27.39 -30.06 17.01
CA ASN A 11 27.89 -29.84 15.68
C ASN A 11 27.22 -30.89 14.74
N ILE A 12 26.39 -30.47 13.79
CA ILE A 12 25.85 -31.40 12.79
C ILE A 12 26.65 -31.23 11.50
N GLN A 13 27.52 -32.20 11.29
CA GLN A 13 28.27 -32.40 10.05
C GLN A 13 27.33 -32.90 8.93
N GLY A 14 27.48 -32.30 7.74
CA GLY A 14 26.80 -32.73 6.52
C GLY A 14 27.38 -34.05 5.97
N GLU A 15 26.54 -35.04 5.79
CA GLU A 15 26.88 -36.28 5.07
C GLU A 15 26.83 -36.07 3.55
N ARG A 16 27.96 -36.29 2.91
CA ARG A 16 28.06 -36.45 1.46
C ARG A 16 27.73 -37.91 1.10
N VAL A 17 26.66 -38.10 0.36
CA VAL A 17 26.39 -39.42 -0.27
C VAL A 17 27.21 -39.54 -1.52
N THR A 18 28.21 -40.42 -1.49
CA THR A 18 29.01 -40.83 -2.67
C THR A 18 28.42 -42.11 -3.26
N ILE A 19 27.91 -42.04 -4.49
CA ILE A 19 27.44 -43.23 -5.21
C ILE A 19 28.62 -43.79 -5.98
N THR A 20 29.07 -44.97 -5.55
CA THR A 20 30.12 -45.76 -6.24
C THR A 20 29.45 -46.72 -7.20
N ILE A 21 29.72 -46.58 -8.52
CA ILE A 21 29.29 -47.53 -9.53
C ILE A 21 30.43 -48.54 -9.72
N SER A 22 30.22 -49.77 -9.29
CA SER A 22 31.14 -50.89 -9.54
C SER A 22 30.79 -51.55 -10.88
N SER A 23 31.74 -51.56 -11.77
CA SER A 23 31.69 -52.30 -13.03
C SER A 23 32.05 -53.76 -12.82
N PHE A 24 31.13 -54.65 -13.13
CA PHE A 24 31.41 -56.08 -13.24
C PHE A 24 31.61 -56.45 -14.72
N ALA A 25 32.82 -56.88 -15.05
CA ALA A 25 33.17 -57.49 -16.34
C ALA A 25 32.98 -58.99 -16.24
N GLY A 26 32.04 -59.52 -16.99
CA GLY A 26 31.86 -60.99 -17.15
C GLY A 26 31.73 -61.28 -18.62
N ARG A 27 32.76 -61.99 -19.16
CA ARG A 27 32.79 -62.60 -20.54
C ARG A 27 31.90 -63.81 -20.58
N SER A 28 31.03 -63.94 -21.61
CA SER A 28 30.65 -65.23 -22.16
C SER A 28 30.08 -65.07 -23.58
N HIS A 29 30.54 -65.94 -24.48
CA HIS A 29 30.20 -66.06 -25.90
C HIS A 29 28.82 -66.68 -26.08
N SER A 30 27.95 -66.20 -26.99
CA SER A 30 27.55 -66.94 -28.21
C SER A 30 26.25 -66.40 -28.85
N ARG A 31 26.28 -66.37 -30.15
CA ARG A 31 25.22 -66.53 -31.16
C ARG A 31 24.18 -65.44 -31.39
N PHE A 32 24.40 -64.82 -32.53
CA PHE A 32 23.48 -64.11 -33.43
C PHE A 32 22.02 -64.49 -33.33
N ARG A 33 21.18 -63.48 -33.02
CA ARG A 33 19.88 -63.24 -33.64
C ARG A 33 19.68 -61.76 -33.80
N ARG A 34 19.62 -61.29 -35.08
CA ARG A 34 19.28 -59.94 -35.43
C ARG A 34 17.80 -59.68 -35.03
N LEU A 35 17.58 -58.92 -34.01
CA LEU A 35 16.26 -58.34 -33.66
C LEU A 35 16.34 -56.88 -34.04
N CYS A 36 15.60 -56.49 -35.08
CA CYS A 36 15.39 -55.07 -35.41
C CYS A 36 14.57 -54.42 -34.27
N ILE A 37 15.22 -53.71 -33.40
CA ILE A 37 14.53 -52.85 -32.44
C ILE A 37 14.35 -51.50 -33.14
N SER A 38 13.11 -51.23 -33.58
CA SER A 38 12.67 -49.89 -34.01
C SER A 38 12.71 -48.98 -32.80
N VAL A 39 13.72 -48.11 -32.73
CA VAL A 39 13.79 -47.08 -31.72
C VAL A 39 12.72 -46.01 -32.07
N LEU A 40 11.60 -46.08 -31.39
CA LEU A 40 10.59 -45.01 -31.44
C LEU A 40 11.20 -43.78 -30.77
N LYS A 41 11.64 -42.80 -31.57
CA LYS A 41 12.05 -41.49 -31.06
C LYS A 41 10.77 -40.79 -30.55
N VAL A 42 10.51 -40.86 -29.26
CA VAL A 42 9.56 -39.99 -28.60
C VAL A 42 10.18 -38.61 -28.53
N SER A 43 9.87 -37.75 -29.50
CA SER A 43 10.15 -36.33 -29.42
C SER A 43 9.27 -35.75 -28.29
N ALA A 44 9.84 -35.57 -27.11
CA ALA A 44 9.23 -34.78 -26.06
C ALA A 44 9.19 -33.31 -26.55
N CYS A 45 8.02 -32.90 -27.03
CA CYS A 45 7.74 -31.51 -27.33
C CYS A 45 7.70 -30.79 -25.98
N TRP A 46 8.80 -30.16 -25.57
CA TRP A 46 8.81 -29.22 -24.50
C TRP A 46 8.03 -27.99 -24.99
N VAL A 47 6.75 -27.88 -24.61
CA VAL A 47 6.01 -26.63 -24.71
C VAL A 47 6.64 -25.71 -23.66
N GLY A 48 7.65 -24.96 -24.06
CA GLY A 48 8.18 -23.86 -23.29
C GLY A 48 7.05 -22.85 -23.15
N VAL A 49 6.51 -22.70 -21.94
CA VAL A 49 5.70 -21.54 -21.60
C VAL A 49 6.66 -20.36 -21.71
N ALA A 50 6.61 -19.65 -22.84
CA ALA A 50 7.27 -18.35 -22.98
C ALA A 50 6.60 -17.44 -21.96
N CYS A 51 7.25 -17.19 -20.82
CA CYS A 51 6.90 -16.07 -19.97
C CYS A 51 7.11 -14.83 -20.85
N ALA A 52 6.02 -14.15 -21.22
CA ALA A 52 6.11 -12.85 -21.88
C ALA A 52 6.96 -11.94 -20.97
N GLU A 53 7.91 -11.23 -21.56
CA GLU A 53 8.70 -10.26 -20.81
C GLU A 53 7.76 -9.22 -20.18
N PRO A 54 8.03 -8.78 -18.93
CA PRO A 54 7.20 -7.76 -18.30
C PRO A 54 7.28 -6.44 -19.07
N CYS A 55 6.15 -5.74 -19.20
CA CYS A 55 6.07 -4.44 -19.87
C CYS A 55 6.97 -3.40 -19.21
N THR A 56 7.17 -3.52 -17.91
CA THR A 56 8.03 -2.66 -17.10
C THR A 56 8.42 -3.36 -15.80
N THR A 57 9.51 -2.89 -15.20
CA THR A 57 9.88 -3.28 -13.84
C THR A 57 9.12 -2.40 -12.85
N LEU A 58 8.46 -3.04 -11.88
CA LEU A 58 7.76 -2.37 -10.80
C LEU A 58 8.58 -2.49 -9.50
N ALA A 59 8.77 -1.36 -8.81
CA ALA A 59 9.48 -1.28 -7.53
C ALA A 59 8.56 -0.75 -6.43
N GLY A 60 8.68 -1.27 -5.22
CA GLY A 60 7.89 -0.85 -4.06
C GLY A 60 7.20 -2.00 -3.35
N ASN A 61 6.18 -1.70 -2.55
CA ASN A 61 5.46 -2.67 -1.73
C ASN A 61 4.27 -3.26 -2.50
N ALA A 62 4.45 -4.42 -3.14
CA ALA A 62 3.40 -5.14 -3.86
C ALA A 62 2.42 -5.86 -2.90
N ILE A 63 1.83 -5.13 -1.98
CA ILE A 63 0.91 -5.61 -0.93
C ILE A 63 -0.31 -4.70 -0.83
N GLN A 64 -1.45 -5.20 -0.38
CA GLN A 64 -2.64 -4.37 -0.12
C GLN A 64 -2.30 -3.18 0.79
N GLY A 65 -2.66 -1.97 0.39
CA GLY A 65 -2.27 -0.71 1.01
C GLY A 65 -0.95 -0.13 0.50
N GLY A 66 -0.21 -0.83 -0.37
CA GLY A 66 1.09 -0.41 -0.88
C GLY A 66 1.01 0.55 -2.07
N ILE A 67 2.18 1.01 -2.49
CA ILE A 67 2.41 1.75 -3.73
C ILE A 67 3.55 1.08 -4.51
N LEU A 68 3.36 0.97 -5.83
CA LEU A 68 4.40 0.56 -6.78
C LEU A 68 4.78 1.73 -7.66
N ARG A 69 6.03 1.77 -8.06
CA ARG A 69 6.59 2.70 -9.05
C ARG A 69 6.98 1.93 -10.28
N GLY A 70 6.61 2.44 -11.44
CA GLY A 70 7.04 1.96 -12.73
C GLY A 70 7.67 3.06 -13.55
N HIS A 71 8.23 2.70 -14.69
CA HIS A 71 8.81 3.62 -15.65
C HIS A 71 8.47 3.15 -17.07
N THR A 72 8.12 4.08 -17.94
CA THR A 72 7.80 3.82 -19.35
C THR A 72 8.20 5.01 -20.21
N LEU A 73 7.88 4.99 -21.50
CA LEU A 73 8.05 6.16 -22.36
C LEU A 73 7.10 7.28 -21.91
N PRO A 74 7.51 8.56 -21.89
CA PRO A 74 6.66 9.69 -21.50
C PRO A 74 5.38 9.82 -22.31
N SER A 75 5.39 9.34 -23.57
CA SER A 75 4.22 9.34 -24.46
C SER A 75 3.28 8.17 -24.26
N ALA A 76 3.63 7.22 -23.40
CA ALA A 76 2.81 6.03 -23.18
C ALA A 76 1.51 6.35 -22.45
N THR A 77 0.44 5.64 -22.83
CA THR A 77 -0.77 5.56 -22.02
C THR A 77 -0.68 4.37 -21.09
N VAL A 78 -0.78 4.63 -19.79
CA VAL A 78 -0.77 3.61 -18.75
C VAL A 78 -2.15 3.48 -18.13
N THR A 79 -2.68 2.25 -18.04
CA THR A 79 -3.96 1.97 -17.39
C THR A 79 -3.78 0.89 -16.33
N PHE A 80 -4.34 1.11 -15.14
CA PHE A 80 -4.32 0.16 -14.03
C PHE A 80 -5.60 0.30 -13.19
N ALA A 81 -6.27 -0.81 -12.91
CA ALA A 81 -7.50 -0.84 -12.10
C ALA A 81 -8.54 0.21 -12.56
N ASP A 82 -8.79 0.29 -13.87
CA ASP A 82 -9.71 1.24 -14.52
C ASP A 82 -9.30 2.74 -14.38
N ILE A 83 -8.06 2.99 -13.96
CA ILE A 83 -7.50 4.33 -13.83
C ILE A 83 -6.52 4.58 -14.97
N THR A 84 -6.69 5.67 -15.72
CA THR A 84 -5.63 6.21 -16.58
C THR A 84 -4.57 6.84 -15.67
N VAL A 85 -3.41 6.22 -15.62
CA VAL A 85 -2.31 6.58 -14.74
C VAL A 85 -1.51 7.72 -15.35
N PRO A 86 -1.30 8.84 -14.65
CA PRO A 86 -0.42 9.88 -15.13
C PRO A 86 1.02 9.40 -15.22
N VAL A 87 1.67 9.73 -16.35
CA VAL A 87 3.09 9.48 -16.59
C VAL A 87 3.82 10.82 -16.54
N LEU A 88 4.92 10.88 -15.80
CA LEU A 88 5.75 12.06 -15.69
C LEU A 88 6.55 12.30 -16.98
N PRO A 89 7.11 13.51 -17.18
CA PRO A 89 7.95 13.82 -18.34
C PRO A 89 9.20 12.93 -18.47
N ASP A 90 9.66 12.31 -17.38
CA ASP A 90 10.75 11.34 -17.38
C ASP A 90 10.28 9.89 -17.56
N GLY A 91 8.97 9.65 -17.71
CA GLY A 91 8.38 8.32 -17.87
C GLY A 91 7.98 7.63 -16.58
N ALA A 92 8.23 8.21 -15.41
CA ALA A 92 7.85 7.62 -14.13
C ALA A 92 6.33 7.64 -13.90
N PHE A 93 5.80 6.63 -13.21
CA PHE A 93 4.39 6.55 -12.80
C PHE A 93 4.22 5.78 -11.49
N LEU A 94 3.05 5.93 -10.85
CA LEU A 94 2.69 5.25 -9.60
C LEU A 94 1.45 4.37 -9.79
N LEU A 95 1.41 3.25 -9.05
CA LEU A 95 0.24 2.38 -8.92
C LEU A 95 -0.10 2.22 -7.44
N GLY A 96 -1.24 2.74 -7.03
CA GLY A 96 -1.73 2.58 -5.66
C GLY A 96 -2.54 1.30 -5.49
N LEU A 97 -2.20 0.50 -4.50
CA LEU A 97 -2.81 -0.78 -4.20
C LEU A 97 -3.75 -0.63 -3.00
N GLY A 98 -5.05 -0.49 -3.26
CA GLY A 98 -6.04 -0.31 -2.19
C GLY A 98 -6.10 -1.49 -1.20
N ARG A 99 -6.80 -1.27 -0.06
CA ARG A 99 -6.95 -2.25 1.02
C ARG A 99 -7.48 -3.60 0.55
N ASP A 100 -8.45 -3.58 -0.34
CA ASP A 100 -9.16 -4.77 -0.82
C ASP A 100 -8.80 -5.09 -2.28
N MET A 101 -7.62 -4.64 -2.75
CA MET A 101 -7.12 -4.88 -4.10
C MET A 101 -7.05 -6.40 -4.37
N PRO A 102 -7.55 -6.91 -5.51
CA PRO A 102 -7.41 -8.30 -5.91
C PRO A 102 -5.95 -8.76 -5.96
N ARG A 103 -5.71 -10.06 -5.78
CA ARG A 103 -4.35 -10.63 -5.80
C ARG A 103 -3.66 -10.55 -7.16
N SER A 104 -4.42 -10.40 -8.23
CA SER A 104 -3.91 -10.23 -9.60
C SER A 104 -4.66 -9.09 -10.26
N ASN A 105 -3.92 -8.14 -10.83
CA ASN A 105 -4.47 -6.95 -11.48
C ASN A 105 -3.77 -6.73 -12.80
N GLU A 106 -4.48 -6.20 -13.77
CA GLU A 106 -3.93 -5.93 -15.08
C GLU A 106 -3.33 -4.51 -15.13
N LEU A 107 -2.09 -4.44 -15.61
CA LEU A 107 -1.42 -3.22 -16.01
C LEU A 107 -1.27 -3.24 -17.52
N THR A 108 -1.83 -2.23 -18.19
CA THR A 108 -1.71 -2.05 -19.63
C THR A 108 -0.86 -0.82 -19.91
N ILE A 109 0.15 -0.99 -20.75
CA ILE A 109 1.02 0.09 -21.25
C ILE A 109 0.91 0.11 -22.78
N THR A 110 0.44 1.21 -23.32
CA THR A 110 0.27 1.42 -24.77
C THR A 110 1.22 2.52 -25.24
N THR A 111 2.08 2.18 -26.19
CA THR A 111 2.91 3.07 -27.00
C THR A 111 2.50 2.89 -28.46
N ASP A 112 3.41 2.53 -29.36
CA ASP A 112 3.09 2.05 -30.70
C ASP A 112 2.45 0.66 -30.66
N GLU A 113 2.79 -0.12 -29.64
CA GLU A 113 2.22 -1.43 -29.34
C GLU A 113 1.63 -1.45 -27.93
N THR A 114 0.68 -2.36 -27.69
CA THR A 114 0.07 -2.56 -26.38
C THR A 114 0.71 -3.75 -25.70
N CYS A 115 1.23 -3.52 -24.49
CA CYS A 115 1.76 -4.54 -23.60
C CYS A 115 0.85 -4.68 -22.39
N VAL A 116 0.56 -5.93 -22.00
CA VAL A 116 -0.29 -6.26 -20.84
C VAL A 116 0.52 -7.10 -19.86
N GLN A 117 0.58 -6.65 -18.61
CA GLN A 117 1.32 -7.31 -17.52
C GLN A 117 0.40 -7.57 -16.34
N GLN A 118 0.47 -8.77 -15.76
CA GLN A 118 -0.21 -9.07 -14.51
C GLN A 118 0.63 -8.59 -13.31
N VAL A 119 0.00 -7.77 -12.46
CA VAL A 119 0.59 -7.28 -11.22
C VAL A 119 0.06 -8.12 -10.06
N ALA A 120 0.95 -8.93 -9.48
CA ALA A 120 0.62 -9.70 -8.29
C ALA A 120 0.64 -8.82 -7.05
N VAL A 121 -0.41 -8.89 -6.23
CA VAL A 121 -0.56 -8.14 -4.97
C VAL A 121 -0.73 -9.10 -3.82
N ALA A 122 0.17 -9.03 -2.84
CA ALA A 122 0.06 -9.82 -1.63
C ALA A 122 -1.13 -9.33 -0.78
N ALA A 123 -1.96 -10.28 -0.34
CA ALA A 123 -3.05 -9.97 0.57
C ALA A 123 -2.50 -9.70 1.98
N ARG A 124 -3.22 -8.85 2.74
CA ARG A 124 -2.93 -8.59 4.16
C ARG A 124 -4.06 -9.12 5.03
N GLU A 125 -3.70 -9.56 6.21
CA GLU A 125 -4.65 -9.81 7.29
C GLU A 125 -4.85 -8.52 8.07
N TYR A 126 -6.12 -8.11 8.21
CA TYR A 126 -6.47 -6.90 8.94
C TYR A 126 -7.12 -7.25 10.27
N ARG A 127 -6.84 -6.44 11.28
CA ARG A 127 -7.44 -6.60 12.61
C ARG A 127 -8.93 -6.31 12.54
N LEU A 128 -9.75 -7.33 12.77
CA LEU A 128 -11.21 -7.21 12.89
C LEU A 128 -11.58 -7.23 14.38
N GLN A 129 -12.49 -6.33 14.79
CA GLN A 129 -13.01 -6.25 16.14
C GLN A 129 -14.54 -6.37 16.10
N GLU A 130 -15.07 -7.48 16.62
CA GLU A 130 -16.50 -7.65 16.78
C GLU A 130 -16.99 -6.92 18.04
N ILE A 131 -18.07 -6.15 17.88
CA ILE A 131 -18.74 -5.42 18.97
C ILE A 131 -20.22 -5.77 18.91
N THR A 132 -20.70 -6.37 19.97
CA THR A 132 -22.13 -6.77 20.13
C THR A 132 -22.84 -5.85 21.11
N GLY A 133 -24.18 -5.79 21.05
CA GLY A 133 -24.99 -5.03 21.97
C GLY A 133 -25.00 -3.51 21.73
N VAL A 134 -24.57 -3.04 20.56
CA VAL A 134 -24.63 -1.64 20.19
C VAL A 134 -26.07 -1.27 19.80
N PRO A 135 -26.71 -0.26 20.45
CA PRO A 135 -28.02 0.19 20.03
C PRO A 135 -28.02 0.70 18.58
N GLN A 136 -28.92 0.20 17.75
CA GLN A 136 -28.99 0.56 16.32
C GLN A 136 -29.11 2.07 16.07
N GLN A 137 -29.74 2.80 17.00
CA GLN A 137 -29.98 4.24 16.90
C GLN A 137 -28.72 5.10 17.03
N THR A 138 -27.62 4.57 17.63
CA THR A 138 -26.36 5.30 17.83
C THR A 138 -25.45 5.32 16.60
N VAL A 139 -25.81 4.58 15.55
CA VAL A 139 -24.98 4.41 14.35
C VAL A 139 -25.43 5.29 13.19
N THR A 140 -26.67 5.78 13.22
CA THR A 140 -27.29 6.55 12.11
C THR A 140 -27.39 8.03 12.49
N PRO A 141 -26.82 8.96 11.70
CA PRO A 141 -27.00 10.40 11.89
C PRO A 141 -28.47 10.79 11.77
N SER A 142 -28.89 11.87 12.49
CA SER A 142 -30.21 12.45 12.30
C SER A 142 -30.37 13.04 10.89
N GLU A 143 -31.60 13.19 10.43
CA GLU A 143 -31.90 13.82 9.12
C GLU A 143 -31.30 15.22 9.01
N GLU A 144 -31.30 15.99 10.11
CA GLU A 144 -30.69 17.32 10.19
C GLU A 144 -29.20 17.31 9.84
N HIS A 145 -28.46 16.29 10.26
CA HIS A 145 -27.03 16.18 9.95
C HIS A 145 -26.74 15.60 8.56
N LEU A 146 -27.69 14.93 7.93
CA LEU A 146 -27.44 14.27 6.64
C LEU A 146 -27.15 15.27 5.53
N GLU A 147 -27.78 16.44 5.51
CA GLU A 147 -27.53 17.48 4.51
C GLU A 147 -26.11 18.06 4.67
N ARG A 148 -25.72 18.41 5.91
CA ARG A 148 -24.35 18.83 6.23
C ARG A 148 -23.33 17.79 5.76
N ILE A 149 -23.53 16.52 6.12
CA ILE A 149 -22.64 15.42 5.75
C ILE A 149 -22.52 15.27 4.22
N ARG A 150 -23.63 15.42 3.47
CA ARG A 150 -23.61 15.35 2.00
C ARG A 150 -22.80 16.50 1.38
N ALA A 151 -23.00 17.72 1.87
CA ALA A 151 -22.28 18.90 1.42
C ALA A 151 -20.76 18.78 1.70
N GLU A 152 -20.39 18.37 2.91
CA GLU A 152 -18.99 18.15 3.31
C GLU A 152 -18.31 17.04 2.51
N ARG A 153 -19.02 15.94 2.26
CA ARG A 153 -18.51 14.88 1.36
C ARG A 153 -18.28 15.37 -0.05
N ALA A 154 -19.11 16.30 -0.56
CA ALA A 154 -18.90 16.91 -1.87
C ALA A 154 -17.63 17.76 -1.89
N LYS A 155 -17.40 18.62 -0.86
CA LYS A 155 -16.14 19.40 -0.72
C LYS A 155 -14.91 18.48 -0.74
N VAL A 156 -14.90 17.41 0.06
CA VAL A 156 -13.79 16.46 0.12
C VAL A 156 -13.58 15.76 -1.22
N ARG A 157 -14.65 15.38 -1.93
CA ARG A 157 -14.54 14.78 -3.27
C ARG A 157 -13.92 15.76 -4.27
N THR A 158 -14.37 17.02 -4.28
CA THR A 158 -13.82 18.08 -5.14
C THR A 158 -12.34 18.31 -4.87
N ALA A 159 -11.94 18.42 -3.60
CA ALA A 159 -10.54 18.57 -3.21
C ALA A 159 -9.68 17.39 -3.70
N LYS A 160 -10.15 16.17 -3.49
CA LYS A 160 -9.45 14.95 -3.93
C LYS A 160 -9.52 14.69 -5.44
N ALA A 161 -10.41 15.36 -6.17
CA ALA A 161 -10.50 15.23 -7.63
C ALA A 161 -9.49 16.10 -8.35
N GLN A 162 -8.82 17.03 -7.69
CA GLN A 162 -7.74 17.80 -8.27
C GLN A 162 -6.60 16.88 -8.73
N ARG A 163 -5.95 17.24 -9.84
CA ARG A 163 -4.87 16.47 -10.46
C ARG A 163 -3.74 17.43 -10.75
N LEU A 164 -3.05 17.82 -9.70
CA LEU A 164 -1.93 18.75 -9.81
C LEU A 164 -0.70 18.01 -10.32
N ALA A 165 0.05 18.63 -11.22
CA ALA A 165 1.34 18.14 -11.68
C ALA A 165 2.41 18.69 -10.73
N LEU A 166 2.64 18.01 -9.61
CA LEU A 166 3.59 18.37 -8.57
C LEU A 166 4.65 17.26 -8.42
N ASP A 167 5.77 17.44 -9.09
CA ASP A 167 6.80 16.41 -9.18
C ASP A 167 7.47 16.11 -7.83
N ASP A 168 7.70 17.14 -7.00
CA ASP A 168 8.41 16.99 -5.73
C ASP A 168 7.63 16.09 -4.75
N GLY A 169 6.31 16.27 -4.65
CA GLY A 169 5.46 15.43 -3.82
C GLY A 169 5.38 14.00 -4.33
N PHE A 170 5.29 13.83 -5.66
CA PHE A 170 5.32 12.52 -6.30
C PHE A 170 6.65 11.78 -6.02
N ARG A 171 7.78 12.48 -6.10
CA ARG A 171 9.11 11.91 -5.87
C ARG A 171 9.31 11.46 -4.43
N ALA A 172 8.57 12.02 -3.48
CA ALA A 172 8.62 11.58 -2.08
C ALA A 172 8.26 10.09 -1.89
N VAL A 173 7.53 9.48 -2.83
CA VAL A 173 7.32 8.01 -2.83
C VAL A 173 8.65 7.25 -2.99
N SER A 174 9.64 7.84 -3.67
CA SER A 174 10.98 7.29 -3.83
C SER A 174 11.89 7.58 -2.64
N ASP A 175 11.81 8.82 -2.17
CA ASP A 175 12.75 9.38 -1.18
C ASP A 175 12.30 9.07 0.26
N GLY A 176 11.04 8.66 0.43
CA GLY A 176 10.36 8.41 1.69
C GLY A 176 9.62 9.65 2.20
N PHE A 177 8.45 9.42 2.79
CA PHE A 177 7.70 10.44 3.50
C PHE A 177 8.25 10.59 4.92
N ALA A 178 8.12 11.79 5.51
CA ALA A 178 8.34 11.99 6.94
C ALA A 178 7.06 11.67 7.73
N TRP A 179 7.19 11.33 9.01
CA TRP A 179 6.04 11.31 9.91
C TRP A 179 5.53 12.74 10.14
N PRO A 180 4.21 13.00 9.94
CA PRO A 180 3.64 14.33 10.24
C PRO A 180 3.73 14.69 11.73
N VAL A 181 3.76 13.69 12.56
CA VAL A 181 3.98 13.75 14.01
C VAL A 181 4.50 12.39 14.48
N THR A 182 5.37 12.37 15.47
CA THR A 182 5.85 11.13 16.09
C THR A 182 5.14 10.87 17.41
N GLY A 183 4.89 9.59 17.72
CA GLY A 183 4.23 9.21 18.96
C GLY A 183 3.66 7.80 18.93
N ARG A 184 2.88 7.44 19.96
CA ARG A 184 2.29 6.10 20.06
C ARG A 184 1.23 5.88 18.96
N ILE A 185 1.40 4.85 18.15
CA ILE A 185 0.38 4.41 17.20
C ILE A 185 -0.80 3.82 17.97
N SER A 186 -2.00 4.39 17.82
CA SER A 186 -3.23 3.99 18.48
C SER A 186 -4.27 3.37 17.54
N GLY A 187 -4.16 3.61 16.26
CA GLY A 187 -4.97 2.99 15.21
C GLY A 187 -4.11 2.64 13.99
N VAL A 188 -4.36 1.48 13.38
CA VAL A 188 -3.60 1.00 12.23
C VAL A 188 -4.50 0.89 11.00
N TYR A 189 -3.89 1.10 9.83
CA TYR A 189 -4.56 0.96 8.54
C TYR A 189 -5.22 -0.40 8.37
N GLY A 190 -6.40 -0.40 7.78
CA GLY A 190 -7.15 -1.60 7.41
C GLY A 190 -7.93 -2.24 8.57
N SER A 191 -7.71 -1.85 9.83
CA SER A 191 -8.50 -2.34 10.96
C SER A 191 -9.98 -1.98 10.79
N GLN A 192 -10.89 -2.89 11.23
CA GLN A 192 -12.32 -2.73 11.00
C GLN A 192 -13.12 -3.22 12.19
N ARG A 193 -14.16 -2.48 12.55
CA ARG A 193 -15.14 -2.91 13.55
C ARG A 193 -16.36 -3.51 12.88
N ILE A 194 -16.86 -4.60 13.45
CA ILE A 194 -18.09 -5.27 13.03
C ILE A 194 -19.10 -5.06 14.16
N TYR A 195 -20.16 -4.30 13.89
CA TYR A 195 -21.20 -3.95 14.86
C TYR A 195 -22.40 -4.86 14.69
N ASN A 196 -22.72 -5.69 15.69
CA ASN A 196 -23.83 -6.65 15.64
C ASN A 196 -23.82 -7.48 14.34
N GLY A 197 -22.65 -7.94 13.88
CA GLY A 197 -22.48 -8.69 12.63
C GLY A 197 -22.42 -7.83 11.36
N THR A 198 -22.64 -6.51 11.44
CA THR A 198 -22.56 -5.61 10.29
C THR A 198 -21.19 -4.94 10.24
N PRO A 199 -20.42 -5.10 9.15
CA PRO A 199 -19.13 -4.45 9.00
C PRO A 199 -19.28 -2.92 8.93
N GLY A 200 -18.55 -2.21 9.81
CA GLY A 200 -18.35 -0.76 9.73
C GLY A 200 -17.34 -0.41 8.62
N THR A 201 -17.15 0.89 8.40
CA THR A 201 -16.09 1.35 7.48
C THR A 201 -14.72 1.02 8.05
N PRO A 202 -13.80 0.42 7.25
CA PRO A 202 -12.43 0.22 7.68
C PRO A 202 -11.73 1.55 8.02
N HIS A 203 -10.75 1.47 8.93
CA HIS A 203 -9.85 2.57 9.18
C HIS A 203 -8.85 2.69 8.03
N TYR A 204 -8.86 3.82 7.34
CA TYR A 204 -8.05 4.04 6.13
C TYR A 204 -6.82 4.93 6.38
N GLY A 205 -6.29 4.92 7.60
CA GLY A 205 -5.16 5.72 8.00
C GLY A 205 -4.37 5.10 9.15
N VAL A 206 -3.49 5.88 9.69
CA VAL A 206 -2.75 5.61 10.92
C VAL A 206 -3.09 6.68 11.95
N ASP A 207 -3.44 6.26 13.17
CA ASP A 207 -3.69 7.18 14.28
C ASP A 207 -2.44 7.29 15.16
N VAL A 208 -1.97 8.51 15.35
CA VAL A 208 -0.86 8.83 16.25
C VAL A 208 -1.36 9.62 17.44
N ALA A 209 -1.36 8.99 18.62
CA ALA A 209 -1.83 9.61 19.87
C ALA A 209 -0.79 10.56 20.44
N ARG A 210 -1.17 11.83 20.60
CA ARG A 210 -0.40 12.91 21.25
C ARG A 210 -1.35 13.91 21.91
N PRO A 211 -0.88 14.71 22.87
CA PRO A 211 -1.71 15.75 23.47
C PRO A 211 -2.27 16.76 22.45
N THR A 212 -3.45 17.29 22.73
CA THR A 212 -4.02 18.42 21.98
C THR A 212 -3.02 19.58 21.92
N GLY A 213 -2.90 20.24 20.77
CA GLY A 213 -1.97 21.33 20.53
C GLY A 213 -0.58 20.88 20.04
N THR A 214 -0.31 19.55 19.96
CA THR A 214 0.94 19.07 19.37
C THR A 214 0.99 19.44 17.88
N PRO A 215 2.08 20.06 17.38
CA PRO A 215 2.21 20.44 15.97
C PRO A 215 2.14 19.25 15.03
N VAL A 216 1.46 19.44 13.89
CA VAL A 216 1.39 18.51 12.78
C VAL A 216 2.03 19.15 11.56
N THR A 217 2.96 18.47 10.91
CA THR A 217 3.74 19.00 9.79
C THR A 217 3.51 18.24 8.49
N ALA A 218 3.85 18.87 7.36
CA ALA A 218 3.75 18.26 6.04
C ALA A 218 4.74 17.09 5.90
N PRO A 219 4.26 15.87 5.56
CA PRO A 219 5.14 14.70 5.42
C PRO A 219 5.98 14.73 4.14
N ALA A 220 5.58 15.51 3.16
CA ALA A 220 6.22 15.75 1.88
C ALA A 220 5.71 17.05 1.27
N ALA A 221 6.36 17.53 0.21
CA ALA A 221 5.89 18.69 -0.55
C ALA A 221 4.48 18.47 -1.11
N GLY A 222 3.71 19.55 -1.22
CA GLY A 222 2.36 19.48 -1.76
C GLY A 222 1.64 20.81 -1.78
N ARG A 223 0.41 20.79 -2.27
CA ARG A 223 -0.50 21.93 -2.28
C ARG A 223 -1.76 21.61 -1.48
N VAL A 224 -2.16 22.53 -0.61
CA VAL A 224 -3.39 22.40 0.16
C VAL A 224 -4.61 22.51 -0.75
N THR A 225 -5.44 21.47 -0.80
CA THR A 225 -6.67 21.43 -1.60
C THR A 225 -7.95 21.47 -0.75
N LEU A 226 -7.83 21.27 0.56
CA LEU A 226 -8.88 21.46 1.54
C LEU A 226 -8.26 21.93 2.85
N ALA A 227 -8.89 22.92 3.49
CA ALA A 227 -8.59 23.42 4.84
C ALA A 227 -9.91 23.79 5.51
N GLU A 228 -10.47 22.88 6.31
CA GLU A 228 -11.77 23.05 6.97
C GLU A 228 -11.61 22.90 8.48
N PRO A 229 -12.05 23.87 9.29
CA PRO A 229 -11.86 23.81 10.74
C PRO A 229 -12.78 22.82 11.45
N ASP A 230 -13.95 22.50 10.86
CA ASP A 230 -14.97 21.69 11.53
C ASP A 230 -15.84 20.93 10.53
N LEU A 231 -15.39 19.76 10.11
CA LEU A 231 -16.22 18.78 9.40
C LEU A 231 -16.89 17.83 10.39
N PHE A 232 -18.13 17.44 10.12
CA PHE A 232 -18.98 16.66 11.03
C PHE A 232 -18.31 15.39 11.58
N TYR A 233 -17.67 14.60 10.71
CA TYR A 233 -17.00 13.38 11.14
C TYR A 233 -15.52 13.57 11.44
N SER A 234 -14.82 14.34 10.65
CA SER A 234 -13.37 14.44 10.70
C SER A 234 -12.85 15.66 11.47
N GLY A 235 -13.75 16.57 11.90
CA GLY A 235 -13.36 17.78 12.60
C GLY A 235 -12.45 18.67 11.77
N GLY A 236 -11.47 19.29 12.39
CA GLY A 236 -10.43 20.04 11.70
C GLY A 236 -9.72 19.14 10.70
N THR A 237 -9.79 19.52 9.41
CA THR A 237 -9.34 18.65 8.33
C THR A 237 -8.56 19.42 7.28
N VAL A 238 -7.37 18.90 6.94
CA VAL A 238 -6.55 19.39 5.82
C VAL A 238 -6.35 18.26 4.82
N ILE A 239 -6.42 18.60 3.52
CA ILE A 239 -5.99 17.71 2.44
C ILE A 239 -4.83 18.39 1.71
N LEU A 240 -3.71 17.67 1.60
CA LEU A 240 -2.50 18.05 0.90
C LEU A 240 -2.34 17.15 -0.33
N ASP A 241 -2.42 17.72 -1.52
CA ASP A 241 -2.17 17.04 -2.80
C ASP A 241 -0.66 17.02 -3.05
N HIS A 242 -0.11 15.83 -3.23
CA HIS A 242 1.31 15.59 -3.54
C HIS A 242 1.59 15.48 -5.04
N GLY A 243 0.56 15.63 -5.86
CA GLY A 243 0.65 15.50 -7.31
C GLY A 243 0.26 14.13 -7.83
N TYR A 244 -0.13 14.11 -9.11
CA TYR A 244 -0.43 12.90 -9.88
C TYR A 244 -1.41 11.93 -9.21
N GLY A 245 -2.39 12.49 -8.47
CA GLY A 245 -3.44 11.75 -7.78
C GLY A 245 -3.07 11.23 -6.39
N LEU A 246 -1.86 11.49 -5.91
CA LEU A 246 -1.43 11.15 -4.55
C LEU A 246 -1.78 12.28 -3.58
N SER A 247 -2.39 11.96 -2.44
CA SER A 247 -2.78 12.96 -1.44
C SER A 247 -2.72 12.43 -0.01
N SER A 248 -2.36 13.30 0.95
CA SER A 248 -2.52 13.10 2.38
C SER A 248 -3.77 13.80 2.91
N SER A 249 -4.38 13.26 3.95
CA SER A 249 -5.46 13.90 4.71
C SER A 249 -5.14 13.82 6.20
N PHE A 250 -5.28 14.94 6.90
CA PHE A 250 -5.01 15.13 8.32
C PHE A 250 -6.31 15.47 9.02
N LEU A 251 -6.76 14.65 9.97
CA LEU A 251 -8.07 14.74 10.60
C LEU A 251 -7.94 14.97 12.10
N HIS A 252 -9.06 15.39 12.69
CA HIS A 252 -9.25 15.64 14.13
C HIS A 252 -8.41 16.79 14.69
N LEU A 253 -7.95 17.69 13.81
CA LEU A 253 -7.13 18.84 14.20
C LEU A 253 -7.90 19.79 15.11
N SER A 254 -7.22 20.33 16.14
CA SER A 254 -7.74 21.44 16.98
C SER A 254 -7.51 22.80 16.33
N GLU A 255 -6.53 22.87 15.43
CA GLU A 255 -6.15 24.08 14.70
C GLU A 255 -5.77 23.71 13.28
N VAL A 256 -6.24 24.48 12.32
CA VAL A 256 -5.85 24.45 10.90
C VAL A 256 -5.08 25.72 10.61
N SER A 257 -3.77 25.59 10.38
CA SER A 257 -2.84 26.73 10.24
C SER A 257 -2.54 27.09 8.80
N VAL A 258 -3.22 26.47 7.85
CA VAL A 258 -3.01 26.65 6.39
C VAL A 258 -4.32 26.98 5.68
N SER A 259 -4.19 27.50 4.45
CA SER A 259 -5.29 27.86 3.56
C SER A 259 -5.25 27.08 2.25
N VAL A 260 -6.39 26.90 1.61
CA VAL A 260 -6.47 26.29 0.26
C VAL A 260 -5.62 27.10 -0.71
N GLY A 261 -4.74 26.40 -1.42
CA GLY A 261 -3.80 27.00 -2.38
C GLY A 261 -2.38 27.13 -1.86
N ASP A 262 -2.14 27.04 -0.54
CA ASP A 262 -0.80 27.09 0.04
C ASP A 262 0.06 25.95 -0.50
N GLN A 263 1.31 26.27 -0.83
CA GLN A 263 2.34 25.31 -1.19
C GLN A 263 3.20 25.04 0.04
N LEU A 264 3.32 23.77 0.41
CA LEU A 264 4.07 23.35 1.59
C LEU A 264 5.30 22.55 1.18
N ALA A 265 6.42 22.84 1.83
CA ALA A 265 7.61 21.99 1.84
C ALA A 265 7.51 20.91 2.94
N PRO A 266 8.30 19.83 2.85
CA PRO A 266 8.38 18.86 3.95
C PRO A 266 8.74 19.55 5.27
N GLY A 267 7.98 19.29 6.35
CA GLY A 267 8.19 19.88 7.67
C GLY A 267 7.42 21.18 7.94
N ASP A 268 6.79 21.80 6.94
CA ASP A 268 5.96 22.98 7.14
C ASP A 268 4.75 22.67 8.02
N LEU A 269 4.37 23.63 8.86
CA LEU A 269 3.25 23.48 9.80
C LEU A 269 1.91 23.40 9.04
N ILE A 270 1.12 22.38 9.35
CA ILE A 270 -0.25 22.18 8.84
C ILE A 270 -1.28 22.64 9.87
N GLY A 271 -1.04 22.35 11.14
CA GLY A 271 -1.97 22.62 12.24
C GLY A 271 -1.54 21.92 13.51
N ALA A 272 -2.50 21.66 14.39
CA ALA A 272 -2.24 21.01 15.68
C ALA A 272 -3.22 19.88 15.95
N ILE A 273 -2.74 18.84 16.63
CA ILE A 273 -3.55 17.69 17.07
C ILE A 273 -4.71 18.15 17.95
N GLY A 274 -5.86 17.54 17.76
CA GLY A 274 -7.05 17.73 18.56
C GLY A 274 -7.83 16.45 18.80
N ALA A 275 -9.10 16.62 19.14
CA ALA A 275 -10.10 15.57 19.27
C ALA A 275 -11.44 16.02 18.66
N THR A 276 -11.38 16.82 17.59
CA THR A 276 -12.55 17.39 16.93
C THR A 276 -13.25 16.34 16.05
N GLY A 277 -14.51 16.60 15.70
CA GLY A 277 -15.31 15.63 14.97
C GLY A 277 -15.62 14.37 15.80
N ARG A 278 -15.59 13.18 15.16
CA ARG A 278 -15.88 11.90 15.81
C ARG A 278 -14.60 11.21 16.29
N ALA A 279 -13.92 11.82 17.24
CA ALA A 279 -12.74 11.26 17.89
C ALA A 279 -13.06 10.83 19.34
N THR A 280 -12.37 9.81 19.85
CA THR A 280 -12.51 9.32 21.24
C THR A 280 -11.47 9.91 22.19
N GLY A 281 -10.49 10.61 21.68
CA GLY A 281 -9.42 11.28 22.43
C GLY A 281 -8.43 11.94 21.49
N PRO A 282 -7.46 12.71 22.01
CA PRO A 282 -6.53 13.45 21.16
C PRO A 282 -5.62 12.53 20.34
N HIS A 283 -5.67 12.67 19.03
CA HIS A 283 -4.80 11.97 18.07
C HIS A 283 -4.84 12.67 16.71
N LEU A 284 -3.82 12.41 15.88
CA LEU A 284 -3.87 12.65 14.45
C LEU A 284 -4.32 11.36 13.75
N ASP A 285 -5.36 11.42 12.92
CA ASP A 285 -5.67 10.40 11.92
C ASP A 285 -5.07 10.86 10.58
N TRP A 286 -3.94 10.26 10.20
CA TRP A 286 -3.26 10.53 8.94
C TRP A 286 -3.60 9.47 7.91
N ARG A 287 -4.16 9.91 6.77
CA ARG A 287 -4.59 9.04 5.68
C ARG A 287 -3.90 9.40 4.39
N MET A 288 -3.59 8.40 3.57
CA MET A 288 -3.11 8.61 2.22
C MET A 288 -4.03 7.97 1.18
N SER A 289 -4.06 8.56 0.00
CA SER A 289 -4.84 8.06 -1.14
C SER A 289 -4.07 8.28 -2.43
N TRP A 290 -4.14 7.31 -3.32
CA TRP A 290 -3.81 7.47 -4.72
C TRP A 290 -5.11 7.34 -5.52
N PHE A 291 -5.58 8.42 -6.11
CA PHE A 291 -6.95 8.55 -6.64
C PHE A 291 -7.99 8.13 -5.60
N ASN A 292 -8.81 7.12 -5.91
CA ASN A 292 -9.79 6.52 -5.01
C ASN A 292 -9.25 5.35 -4.18
N GLN A 293 -8.02 4.90 -4.45
CA GLN A 293 -7.36 3.84 -3.69
C GLN A 293 -6.82 4.38 -2.36
N ARG A 294 -7.15 3.71 -1.26
CA ARG A 294 -6.63 4.05 0.07
C ARG A 294 -5.31 3.34 0.28
N ILE A 295 -4.29 4.11 0.64
CA ILE A 295 -2.90 3.66 0.81
C ILE A 295 -2.55 3.68 2.29
N ASP A 296 -1.76 2.72 2.74
CA ASP A 296 -1.25 2.67 4.11
C ASP A 296 -0.05 3.62 4.27
N PRO A 297 -0.19 4.71 5.04
CA PRO A 297 0.90 5.66 5.24
C PRO A 297 2.15 5.02 5.86
N GLN A 298 1.97 4.00 6.71
CA GLN A 298 3.08 3.33 7.40
C GLN A 298 4.05 2.61 6.44
N LEU A 299 3.61 2.30 5.21
CA LEU A 299 4.47 1.68 4.20
C LEU A 299 5.37 2.68 3.45
N LEU A 300 5.17 3.98 3.68
CA LEU A 300 5.87 5.07 3.00
C LEU A 300 6.82 5.87 3.91
N VAL A 301 6.82 5.58 5.19
CA VAL A 301 7.62 6.26 6.20
C VAL A 301 8.64 5.30 6.84
N PRO A 302 9.74 5.80 7.42
CA PRO A 302 10.63 4.97 8.24
C PRO A 302 9.87 4.44 9.49
N PRO A 303 10.41 3.43 10.17
CA PRO A 303 9.86 3.01 11.46
C PRO A 303 9.65 4.20 12.39
N MET A 304 8.54 4.16 13.18
CA MET A 304 8.27 5.22 14.15
C MET A 304 9.45 5.31 15.13
N PRO A 305 10.06 6.49 15.31
CA PRO A 305 11.12 6.64 16.32
C PRO A 305 10.54 6.41 17.74
N ASP A 306 11.39 5.88 18.61
CA ASP A 306 11.07 5.57 20.02
C ASP A 306 10.71 6.83 20.85
#